data_232a953874413fc104468b6372895c33
#
_entry.id   232a953874413fc104468b6372895c33
#
_cell.length_a   1.000
_cell.length_b   1.000
_cell.length_c   1.000
_cell.angle_alpha   90.00
_cell.angle_beta   90.00
_cell.angle_gamma   90.00
#
_symmetry.space_group_name_H-M   'P 1'
#
loop_
_entity.id
_entity.type
_entity.pdbx_description
1 polymer ?
#
loop_
_entity_poly.entity_id
_entity_poly.type
_entity_poly.pdbx_seq_one_letter_code
_entity_poly.pdbx_strand_id
1 'polypeptide(L)'
;VTPPHITDLPIRALSVDDLRHCADLSEDRGWPREDHKWGLLLAAGNGYGVDAPDGLGLAAACVVTPYGNTHAGPELAAIGMVLVADRYARQGLGRRLMQHVCDDVLKGVPLTLHATPNGRPLYEELGFDSTGRAEMLKGTFRPEDAHSTPGTYGTPRVRPANAEDLQRILRLDAEVFGTDRTHLIIRLPAFADQLLVAEDPTGDGTLTGYAAAWPNMDTHVIGPLVARDIDTARSLITALAQGTDRPLRTDVDVRHEELLGWLKDRGLDSIAFNAVMTRGIPGLPGDWTRRWAPLTVAAG
;
A
#
# COMPACT_ATOMS: atom_id res chain seq x y z
N VAL A 1 -29.78 -32.80 5.66
CA VAL A 1 -29.58 -31.36 5.97
C VAL A 1 -28.96 -30.74 4.77
N THR A 2 -29.61 -29.76 4.14
CA THR A 2 -29.01 -29.00 3.03
C THR A 2 -27.77 -28.26 3.54
N PRO A 3 -26.63 -28.33 2.87
CA PRO A 3 -25.46 -27.58 3.33
C PRO A 3 -25.79 -26.08 3.33
N PRO A 4 -25.26 -25.30 4.29
CA PRO A 4 -25.51 -23.87 4.37
C PRO A 4 -25.03 -23.19 3.08
N HIS A 5 -25.76 -22.17 2.65
CA HIS A 5 -25.32 -21.36 1.52
C HIS A 5 -24.01 -20.66 1.88
N ILE A 6 -23.10 -20.49 0.94
CA ILE A 6 -21.77 -19.90 1.20
C ILE A 6 -21.86 -18.51 1.86
N THR A 7 -22.92 -17.75 1.58
CA THR A 7 -23.19 -16.45 2.20
C THR A 7 -23.73 -16.54 3.61
N ASP A 8 -24.10 -17.72 4.12
CA ASP A 8 -24.59 -17.91 5.50
C ASP A 8 -23.46 -18.29 6.46
N LEU A 9 -22.28 -18.62 5.93
CA LEU A 9 -21.11 -18.98 6.74
C LEU A 9 -20.60 -17.76 7.55
N PRO A 10 -20.13 -17.95 8.79
CA PRO A 10 -19.69 -16.83 9.63
C PRO A 10 -18.46 -16.12 9.03
N ILE A 11 -18.45 -14.79 9.15
CA ILE A 11 -17.25 -13.99 8.96
C ILE A 11 -16.50 -13.98 10.29
N ARG A 12 -15.23 -14.31 10.28
CA ARG A 12 -14.38 -14.27 11.47
C ARG A 12 -13.18 -13.34 11.32
N ALA A 13 -12.59 -12.96 12.44
CA ALA A 13 -11.30 -12.29 12.44
C ALA A 13 -10.20 -13.25 11.93
N LEU A 14 -9.24 -12.68 11.20
CA LEU A 14 -8.02 -13.35 10.78
C LEU A 14 -6.84 -12.75 11.55
N SER A 15 -5.86 -13.60 11.83
CA SER A 15 -4.60 -13.23 12.49
C SER A 15 -3.40 -13.64 11.64
N VAL A 16 -2.20 -13.42 12.17
CA VAL A 16 -0.96 -13.90 11.54
C VAL A 16 -0.91 -15.44 11.42
N ASP A 17 -1.68 -16.16 12.22
CA ASP A 17 -1.81 -17.63 12.11
C ASP A 17 -2.53 -18.06 10.82
N ASP A 18 -3.33 -17.17 10.23
CA ASP A 18 -4.04 -17.39 8.96
C ASP A 18 -3.19 -17.03 7.72
N LEU A 19 -1.96 -16.55 7.91
CA LEU A 19 -1.09 -16.05 6.83
C LEU A 19 -1.01 -17.03 5.67
N ARG A 20 -0.80 -18.31 5.95
CA ARG A 20 -0.69 -19.34 4.90
C ARG A 20 -1.97 -19.41 4.05
N HIS A 21 -3.12 -19.44 4.69
CA HIS A 21 -4.41 -19.53 3.98
C HIS A 21 -4.71 -18.25 3.19
N CYS A 22 -4.30 -17.08 3.69
CA CYS A 22 -4.39 -15.82 2.97
C CYS A 22 -3.51 -15.80 1.72
N ALA A 23 -2.27 -16.29 1.83
CA ALA A 23 -1.34 -16.40 0.72
C ALA A 23 -1.79 -17.43 -0.33
N ASP A 24 -2.31 -18.59 0.12
CA ASP A 24 -2.92 -19.60 -0.76
C ASP A 24 -4.12 -19.03 -1.54
N LEU A 25 -4.93 -18.16 -0.89
CA LEU A 25 -6.05 -17.48 -1.53
C LEU A 25 -5.59 -16.48 -2.60
N SER A 26 -4.47 -15.78 -2.38
CA SER A 26 -3.86 -14.92 -3.41
C SER A 26 -3.47 -15.72 -4.64
N GLU A 27 -2.80 -16.85 -4.45
CA GLU A 27 -2.38 -17.75 -5.53
C GLU A 27 -3.57 -18.34 -6.30
N ASP A 28 -4.63 -18.75 -5.60
CA ASP A 28 -5.91 -19.21 -6.21
C ASP A 28 -6.52 -18.15 -7.15
N ARG A 29 -6.28 -16.86 -6.85
CA ARG A 29 -6.74 -15.74 -7.70
C ARG A 29 -5.75 -15.33 -8.78
N GLY A 30 -4.67 -16.08 -8.97
CA GLY A 30 -3.62 -15.77 -9.93
C GLY A 30 -2.73 -14.59 -9.53
N TRP A 31 -2.75 -14.21 -8.23
CA TRP A 31 -1.85 -13.21 -7.68
C TRP A 31 -0.61 -13.88 -7.10
N PRO A 32 0.50 -13.16 -6.98
CA PRO A 32 1.64 -13.64 -6.20
C PRO A 32 1.20 -13.94 -4.76
N ARG A 33 1.83 -14.94 -4.12
CA ARG A 33 1.54 -15.29 -2.72
C ARG A 33 1.72 -14.11 -1.76
N GLU A 34 2.79 -13.33 -1.96
CA GLU A 34 3.09 -12.12 -1.20
C GLU A 34 3.05 -12.32 0.33
N ASP A 35 3.58 -13.45 0.82
CA ASP A 35 3.57 -13.82 2.26
C ASP A 35 4.11 -12.69 3.14
N HIS A 36 5.16 -11.99 2.69
CA HIS A 36 5.75 -10.87 3.43
C HIS A 36 4.76 -9.71 3.62
N LYS A 37 4.05 -9.32 2.55
CA LYS A 37 3.00 -8.30 2.59
C LYS A 37 1.81 -8.72 3.46
N TRP A 38 1.34 -9.96 3.33
CA TRP A 38 0.28 -10.48 4.17
C TRP A 38 0.65 -10.44 5.65
N GLY A 39 1.89 -10.85 5.99
CA GLY A 39 2.39 -10.79 7.37
C GLY A 39 2.34 -9.38 7.95
N LEU A 40 2.77 -8.37 7.19
CA LEU A 40 2.67 -6.97 7.62
C LEU A 40 1.22 -6.55 7.84
N LEU A 41 0.35 -6.82 6.85
CA LEU A 41 -1.04 -6.36 6.88
C LEU A 41 -1.83 -7.01 8.02
N LEU A 42 -1.64 -8.31 8.28
CA LEU A 42 -2.28 -9.00 9.40
C LEU A 42 -1.73 -8.55 10.77
N ALA A 43 -0.46 -8.15 10.83
CA ALA A 43 0.15 -7.65 12.07
C ALA A 43 -0.18 -6.18 12.37
N ALA A 44 -0.43 -5.37 11.35
CA ALA A 44 -0.69 -3.94 11.49
C ALA A 44 -2.18 -3.58 11.37
N GLY A 45 -2.98 -4.43 10.74
CA GLY A 45 -4.41 -4.24 10.50
C GLY A 45 -5.27 -5.31 11.14
N ASN A 46 -6.53 -5.33 10.74
CA ASN A 46 -7.52 -6.32 11.15
C ASN A 46 -7.95 -7.14 9.93
N GLY A 47 -7.66 -8.43 9.93
CA GLY A 47 -8.11 -9.36 8.90
C GLY A 47 -9.53 -9.84 9.17
N TYR A 48 -10.31 -10.02 8.10
CA TYR A 48 -11.63 -10.64 8.13
C TYR A 48 -11.73 -11.69 7.03
N GLY A 49 -12.35 -12.82 7.31
CA GLY A 49 -12.47 -13.89 6.33
C GLY A 49 -13.59 -14.85 6.62
N VAL A 50 -13.84 -15.72 5.65
CA VAL A 50 -14.79 -16.82 5.71
C VAL A 50 -14.05 -18.11 5.44
N ASP A 51 -14.16 -19.08 6.34
CA ASP A 51 -13.58 -20.41 6.11
C ASP A 51 -14.32 -21.13 4.98
N ALA A 52 -13.57 -21.83 4.16
CA ALA A 52 -14.14 -22.61 3.08
C ALA A 52 -14.91 -23.84 3.64
N PRO A 53 -16.15 -24.09 3.19
CA PRO A 53 -16.96 -25.19 3.73
C PRO A 53 -16.41 -26.58 3.36
N ASP A 54 -15.51 -26.66 2.39
CA ASP A 54 -14.78 -27.87 2.02
C ASP A 54 -13.56 -28.15 2.93
N GLY A 55 -13.26 -27.25 3.88
CA GLY A 55 -12.10 -27.37 4.77
C GLY A 55 -10.77 -27.00 4.12
N LEU A 56 -10.78 -26.49 2.89
CA LEU A 56 -9.57 -26.15 2.14
C LEU A 56 -9.24 -24.64 2.25
N GLY A 57 -8.93 -24.19 3.46
CA GLY A 57 -8.51 -22.82 3.72
C GLY A 57 -9.65 -21.81 3.75
N LEU A 58 -9.44 -20.64 3.15
CA LEU A 58 -10.39 -19.52 3.14
C LEU A 58 -11.21 -19.48 1.84
N ALA A 59 -12.51 -19.22 1.97
CA ALA A 59 -13.40 -18.89 0.87
C ALA A 59 -13.29 -17.42 0.48
N ALA A 60 -13.05 -16.52 1.45
CA ALA A 60 -12.81 -15.10 1.21
C ALA A 60 -11.97 -14.49 2.32
N ALA A 61 -11.27 -13.41 2.00
CA ALA A 61 -10.51 -12.61 2.96
C ALA A 61 -10.49 -11.13 2.55
N CYS A 62 -10.26 -10.27 3.52
CA CYS A 62 -9.82 -8.88 3.34
C CYS A 62 -9.04 -8.41 4.57
N VAL A 63 -8.30 -7.32 4.42
CA VAL A 63 -7.64 -6.63 5.54
C VAL A 63 -8.09 -5.19 5.59
N VAL A 64 -8.31 -4.71 6.79
CA VAL A 64 -8.59 -3.30 7.12
C VAL A 64 -7.41 -2.75 7.89
N THR A 65 -6.85 -1.65 7.44
CA THR A 65 -5.80 -0.92 8.16
C THR A 65 -6.38 0.43 8.63
N PRO A 66 -6.75 0.55 9.93
CA PRO A 66 -7.31 1.78 10.46
C PRO A 66 -6.20 2.79 10.74
N TYR A 67 -6.46 4.08 10.48
CA TYR A 67 -5.55 5.20 10.71
C TYR A 67 -6.20 6.25 11.59
N GLY A 68 -5.39 7.02 12.31
CA GLY A 68 -5.83 8.06 13.22
C GLY A 68 -5.52 7.74 14.68
N ASN A 69 -5.99 8.60 15.58
CA ASN A 69 -5.73 8.49 17.00
C ASN A 69 -6.48 7.28 17.62
N THR A 70 -5.73 6.34 18.16
CA THR A 70 -6.26 5.12 18.80
C THR A 70 -7.24 5.38 19.95
N HIS A 71 -7.19 6.56 20.59
CA HIS A 71 -8.09 6.91 21.70
C HIS A 71 -9.43 7.49 21.23
N ALA A 72 -9.47 8.13 20.05
CA ALA A 72 -10.68 8.74 19.50
C ALA A 72 -11.39 7.84 18.46
N GLY A 73 -10.78 6.73 18.11
CA GLY A 73 -11.20 5.86 17.02
C GLY A 73 -10.55 6.23 15.67
N PRO A 74 -10.72 5.38 14.65
CA PRO A 74 -10.10 5.62 13.35
C PRO A 74 -10.72 6.83 12.64
N GLU A 75 -9.86 7.68 12.07
CA GLU A 75 -10.22 8.84 11.25
C GLU A 75 -10.34 8.47 9.77
N LEU A 76 -9.67 7.41 9.36
CA LEU A 76 -9.66 6.81 8.02
C LEU A 76 -9.35 5.33 8.15
N ALA A 77 -9.85 4.50 7.26
CA ALA A 77 -9.39 3.12 7.14
C ALA A 77 -9.15 2.73 5.68
N ALA A 78 -8.03 2.06 5.43
CA ALA A 78 -7.75 1.45 4.14
C ALA A 78 -8.24 0.00 4.12
N ILE A 79 -8.88 -0.41 3.02
CA ILE A 79 -9.32 -1.79 2.80
C ILE A 79 -8.50 -2.36 1.65
N GLY A 80 -7.87 -3.48 1.89
CA GLY A 80 -7.05 -4.16 0.89
C GLY A 80 -7.19 -5.67 0.93
N MET A 81 -6.54 -6.34 -0.02
CA MET A 81 -6.51 -7.80 -0.12
C MET A 81 -7.91 -8.44 -0.13
N VAL A 82 -8.89 -7.79 -0.77
CA VAL A 82 -10.25 -8.31 -0.90
C VAL A 82 -10.23 -9.42 -1.94
N LEU A 83 -10.29 -10.64 -1.48
CA LEU A 83 -10.17 -11.85 -2.31
C LEU A 83 -11.32 -12.80 -2.02
N VAL A 84 -11.80 -13.47 -3.06
CA VAL A 84 -12.76 -14.58 -2.97
C VAL A 84 -12.20 -15.72 -3.79
N ALA A 85 -12.10 -16.92 -3.20
CA ALA A 85 -11.61 -18.10 -3.90
C ALA A 85 -12.40 -18.34 -5.19
N ASP A 86 -11.73 -18.77 -6.24
CA ASP A 86 -12.32 -18.89 -7.58
C ASP A 86 -13.56 -19.80 -7.59
N ARG A 87 -13.50 -20.92 -6.84
CA ARG A 87 -14.60 -21.86 -6.69
C ARG A 87 -15.84 -21.30 -5.99
N TYR A 88 -15.71 -20.16 -5.31
CA TYR A 88 -16.82 -19.42 -4.66
C TYR A 88 -17.08 -18.05 -5.28
N ALA A 89 -16.46 -17.77 -6.42
CA ALA A 89 -16.63 -16.50 -7.12
C ALA A 89 -18.09 -16.30 -7.59
N ARG A 90 -18.51 -15.03 -7.67
CA ARG A 90 -19.84 -14.63 -8.16
C ARG A 90 -21.04 -15.17 -7.37
N GLN A 91 -20.85 -15.63 -6.16
CA GLN A 91 -21.90 -16.09 -5.25
C GLN A 91 -22.26 -15.04 -4.16
N GLY A 92 -21.85 -13.78 -4.32
CA GLY A 92 -22.16 -12.69 -3.41
C GLY A 92 -21.24 -12.57 -2.19
N LEU A 93 -20.29 -13.49 -2.01
CA LEU A 93 -19.43 -13.54 -0.82
C LEU A 93 -18.55 -12.29 -0.65
N GLY A 94 -17.96 -11.78 -1.73
CA GLY A 94 -17.17 -10.54 -1.70
C GLY A 94 -18.00 -9.33 -1.30
N ARG A 95 -19.23 -9.21 -1.80
CA ARG A 95 -20.17 -8.16 -1.41
C ARG A 95 -20.51 -8.25 0.08
N ARG A 96 -20.84 -9.43 0.56
CA ARG A 96 -21.18 -9.64 1.98
C ARG A 96 -19.99 -9.30 2.90
N LEU A 97 -18.78 -9.72 2.55
CA LEU A 97 -17.57 -9.39 3.32
C LEU A 97 -17.34 -7.88 3.37
N MET A 98 -17.46 -7.20 2.24
CA MET A 98 -17.32 -5.75 2.17
C MET A 98 -18.42 -5.01 2.93
N GLN A 99 -19.69 -5.45 2.85
CA GLN A 99 -20.79 -4.87 3.63
C GLN A 99 -20.52 -5.01 5.12
N HIS A 100 -20.09 -6.19 5.58
CA HIS A 100 -19.73 -6.40 6.98
C HIS A 100 -18.64 -5.42 7.43
N VAL A 101 -17.57 -5.26 6.65
CA VAL A 101 -16.49 -4.33 6.98
C VAL A 101 -16.99 -2.88 6.98
N CYS A 102 -17.72 -2.46 5.95
CA CYS A 102 -18.10 -1.06 5.77
C CYS A 102 -19.22 -0.60 6.71
N ASP A 103 -20.19 -1.47 7.00
CA ASP A 103 -21.44 -1.08 7.62
C ASP A 103 -21.55 -1.54 9.08
N ASP A 104 -20.84 -2.62 9.45
CA ASP A 104 -20.84 -3.14 10.82
C ASP A 104 -19.55 -2.74 11.56
N VAL A 105 -18.37 -3.06 10.99
CA VAL A 105 -17.07 -2.87 11.66
C VAL A 105 -16.62 -1.40 11.64
N LEU A 106 -16.72 -0.73 10.49
CA LEU A 106 -16.22 0.63 10.24
C LEU A 106 -17.36 1.63 10.02
N LYS A 107 -18.50 1.40 10.61
CA LYS A 107 -19.66 2.28 10.46
C LYS A 107 -19.32 3.73 10.78
N GLY A 108 -19.50 4.62 9.79
CA GLY A 108 -19.25 6.05 9.92
C GLY A 108 -17.79 6.46 9.80
N VAL A 109 -16.86 5.52 9.63
CA VAL A 109 -15.45 5.81 9.36
C VAL A 109 -15.27 6.07 7.86
N PRO A 110 -14.56 7.13 7.45
CA PRO A 110 -14.11 7.32 6.08
C PRO A 110 -13.24 6.16 5.60
N LEU A 111 -13.46 5.69 4.38
CA LEU A 111 -12.82 4.51 3.82
C LEU A 111 -12.06 4.83 2.54
N THR A 112 -10.96 4.13 2.31
CA THR A 112 -10.22 4.14 1.04
C THR A 112 -9.83 2.74 0.61
N LEU A 113 -9.69 2.54 -0.68
CA LEU A 113 -9.13 1.33 -1.28
C LEU A 113 -8.52 1.60 -2.66
N HIS A 114 -7.69 0.67 -3.12
CA HIS A 114 -7.23 0.65 -4.51
C HIS A 114 -7.93 -0.49 -5.24
N ALA A 115 -8.78 -0.12 -6.19
CA ALA A 115 -9.60 -1.06 -6.95
C ALA A 115 -8.91 -1.50 -8.23
N THR A 116 -8.83 -2.81 -8.44
CA THR A 116 -8.55 -3.35 -9.76
C THR A 116 -9.76 -3.12 -10.70
N PRO A 117 -9.58 -3.13 -12.03
CA PRO A 117 -10.71 -3.01 -12.96
C PRO A 117 -11.86 -4.00 -12.68
N ASN A 118 -11.53 -5.24 -12.29
CA ASN A 118 -12.52 -6.27 -11.97
C ASN A 118 -13.27 -6.03 -10.63
N GLY A 119 -12.61 -5.42 -9.65
CA GLY A 119 -13.20 -5.13 -8.34
C GLY A 119 -14.03 -3.85 -8.30
N ARG A 120 -13.68 -2.89 -9.16
CA ARG A 120 -14.27 -1.55 -9.17
C ARG A 120 -15.80 -1.50 -9.19
N PRO A 121 -16.52 -2.27 -10.03
CA PRO A 121 -17.98 -2.23 -10.05
C PRO A 121 -18.62 -2.57 -8.69
N LEU A 122 -18.06 -3.53 -7.96
CA LEU A 122 -18.54 -3.88 -6.63
C LEU A 122 -18.41 -2.70 -5.66
N TYR A 123 -17.29 -1.99 -5.71
CA TYR A 123 -17.05 -0.86 -4.79
C TYR A 123 -17.92 0.35 -5.14
N GLU A 124 -18.15 0.62 -6.42
CA GLU A 124 -19.09 1.65 -6.87
C GLU A 124 -20.51 1.38 -6.35
N GLU A 125 -20.99 0.13 -6.41
CA GLU A 125 -22.29 -0.28 -5.85
C GLU A 125 -22.35 -0.15 -4.30
N LEU A 126 -21.20 -0.22 -3.63
CA LEU A 126 -21.08 -0.03 -2.17
C LEU A 126 -20.86 1.45 -1.77
N GLY A 127 -20.96 2.37 -2.72
CA GLY A 127 -20.89 3.81 -2.47
C GLY A 127 -19.48 4.36 -2.37
N PHE A 128 -18.50 3.70 -3.00
CA PHE A 128 -17.16 4.27 -3.20
C PHE A 128 -17.12 5.07 -4.49
N ASP A 129 -16.53 6.26 -4.42
CA ASP A 129 -16.26 7.12 -5.56
C ASP A 129 -14.79 7.03 -5.98
N SER A 130 -14.54 7.08 -7.29
CA SER A 130 -13.17 7.13 -7.81
C SER A 130 -12.62 8.55 -7.65
N THR A 131 -11.57 8.71 -6.85
CA THR A 131 -10.95 10.00 -6.51
C THR A 131 -9.54 10.15 -7.06
N GLY A 132 -8.98 9.09 -7.64
CA GLY A 132 -7.66 9.10 -8.21
C GLY A 132 -7.33 7.79 -8.93
N ARG A 133 -6.10 7.67 -9.35
CA ARG A 133 -5.57 6.48 -10.01
C ARG A 133 -4.08 6.32 -9.71
N ALA A 134 -3.65 5.09 -9.49
CA ALA A 134 -2.25 4.73 -9.37
C ALA A 134 -1.82 3.86 -10.55
N GLU A 135 -0.64 4.11 -11.09
CA GLU A 135 0.02 3.32 -12.11
C GLU A 135 1.07 2.43 -11.46
N MET A 136 0.96 1.14 -11.68
CA MET A 136 1.94 0.15 -11.24
C MET A 136 3.01 0.00 -12.30
N LEU A 137 4.26 0.28 -11.92
CA LEU A 137 5.43 0.09 -12.78
C LEU A 137 6.31 -1.03 -12.25
N LYS A 138 6.92 -1.80 -13.16
CA LYS A 138 7.88 -2.85 -12.84
C LYS A 138 8.97 -2.90 -13.92
N GLY A 139 10.22 -3.10 -13.51
CA GLY A 139 11.33 -3.29 -14.44
C GLY A 139 12.70 -3.22 -13.79
N THR A 140 13.73 -3.42 -14.58
CA THR A 140 15.11 -3.27 -14.13
C THR A 140 15.52 -1.81 -14.29
N PHE A 141 15.76 -1.16 -13.16
CA PHE A 141 16.12 0.25 -13.13
C PHE A 141 17.52 0.48 -13.70
N ARG A 142 17.64 1.46 -14.60
CA ARG A 142 18.90 1.91 -15.20
C ARG A 142 19.25 3.28 -14.64
N PRO A 143 20.32 3.41 -13.82
CA PRO A 143 20.76 4.70 -13.29
C PRO A 143 21.13 5.68 -14.43
N GLU A 144 21.07 6.96 -14.15
CA GLU A 144 21.64 7.99 -15.03
C GLU A 144 23.17 7.92 -15.03
N ASP A 145 23.76 8.23 -16.16
CA ASP A 145 25.18 8.62 -16.21
C ASP A 145 25.36 9.92 -15.39
N ALA A 146 26.48 10.02 -14.66
CA ALA A 146 26.71 10.97 -13.57
C ALA A 146 26.76 12.49 -13.95
N HIS A 147 25.89 12.96 -14.86
CA HIS A 147 25.91 14.34 -15.39
C HIS A 147 24.58 15.09 -15.18
N SER A 148 23.72 14.69 -14.21
CA SER A 148 22.48 15.42 -13.94
C SER A 148 22.77 16.76 -13.26
N THR A 149 22.23 17.84 -13.81
CA THR A 149 22.29 19.17 -13.21
C THR A 149 21.51 19.16 -11.87
N PRO A 150 22.06 19.70 -10.76
CA PRO A 150 21.33 19.83 -9.52
C PRO A 150 20.01 20.60 -9.70
N GLY A 151 18.93 20.10 -9.08
CA GLY A 151 17.65 20.76 -9.11
C GLY A 151 17.60 22.09 -8.32
N THR A 152 16.43 22.72 -8.30
CA THR A 152 16.19 24.07 -7.73
C THR A 152 16.59 24.20 -6.25
N TYR A 153 16.55 23.12 -5.48
CA TYR A 153 16.84 23.10 -4.04
C TYR A 153 18.22 22.48 -3.70
N GLY A 154 19.04 22.17 -4.70
CA GLY A 154 20.27 21.41 -4.51
C GLY A 154 20.02 19.90 -4.40
N THR A 155 21.10 19.12 -4.44
CA THR A 155 21.00 17.65 -4.30
C THR A 155 20.80 17.26 -2.85
N PRO A 156 19.68 16.60 -2.47
CA PRO A 156 19.47 16.16 -1.11
C PRO A 156 20.49 15.12 -0.69
N ARG A 157 20.85 15.10 0.59
CA ARG A 157 21.73 14.07 1.15
C ARG A 157 20.87 12.83 1.49
N VAL A 158 21.00 11.79 0.67
CA VAL A 158 20.34 10.50 0.94
C VAL A 158 21.26 9.58 1.73
N ARG A 159 20.74 8.95 2.78
CA ARG A 159 21.45 7.98 3.59
C ARG A 159 20.50 6.93 4.19
N PRO A 160 21.01 5.78 4.66
CA PRO A 160 20.23 4.86 5.47
C PRO A 160 19.68 5.54 6.72
N ALA A 161 18.42 5.22 7.03
CA ALA A 161 17.79 5.65 8.28
C ALA A 161 18.43 4.92 9.48
N ASN A 162 18.52 5.61 10.58
CA ASN A 162 18.93 5.05 11.87
C ASN A 162 17.79 5.17 12.92
N ALA A 163 18.03 4.69 14.13
CA ALA A 163 17.01 4.70 15.19
C ALA A 163 16.51 6.11 15.54
N GLU A 164 17.36 7.14 15.44
CA GLU A 164 17.01 8.52 15.74
C GLU A 164 16.10 9.15 14.68
N ASP A 165 16.12 8.62 13.46
CA ASP A 165 15.28 9.10 12.38
C ASP A 165 13.82 8.66 12.51
N LEU A 166 13.54 7.59 13.25
CA LEU A 166 12.20 7.00 13.29
C LEU A 166 11.13 8.01 13.71
N GLN A 167 11.38 8.79 14.76
CA GLN A 167 10.44 9.82 15.22
C GLN A 167 10.26 10.95 14.19
N ARG A 168 11.30 11.25 13.42
CA ARG A 168 11.27 12.27 12.36
C ARG A 168 10.49 11.76 11.16
N ILE A 169 10.68 10.48 10.80
CA ILE A 169 9.90 9.79 9.75
C ILE A 169 8.41 9.78 10.12
N LEU A 170 8.06 9.39 11.36
CA LEU A 170 6.66 9.34 11.81
C LEU A 170 5.98 10.71 11.75
N ARG A 171 6.68 11.79 12.14
CA ARG A 171 6.13 13.16 12.02
C ARG A 171 5.93 13.57 10.58
N LEU A 172 6.93 13.34 9.73
CA LEU A 172 6.86 13.65 8.30
C LEU A 172 5.74 12.85 7.61
N ASP A 173 5.61 11.57 7.94
CA ASP A 173 4.56 10.71 7.41
C ASP A 173 3.16 11.22 7.80
N ALA A 174 2.95 11.50 9.08
CA ALA A 174 1.65 12.00 9.58
C ALA A 174 1.27 13.35 8.94
N GLU A 175 2.25 14.27 8.77
CA GLU A 175 2.06 15.54 8.08
C GLU A 175 1.64 15.35 6.62
N VAL A 176 2.36 14.50 5.89
CA VAL A 176 2.15 14.30 4.44
C VAL A 176 0.92 13.42 4.18
N PHE A 177 0.69 12.40 4.97
CA PHE A 177 -0.47 11.52 4.80
C PHE A 177 -1.76 12.15 5.34
N GLY A 178 -1.67 13.06 6.32
CA GLY A 178 -2.81 13.78 6.90
C GLY A 178 -3.58 13.01 7.96
N THR A 179 -3.06 11.86 8.40
CA THR A 179 -3.56 11.08 9.55
C THR A 179 -2.43 10.23 10.13
N ASP A 180 -2.59 9.79 11.39
CA ASP A 180 -1.59 8.98 12.11
C ASP A 180 -1.57 7.54 11.57
N ARG A 181 -0.41 7.13 11.05
CA ARG A 181 -0.11 5.76 10.61
C ARG A 181 1.02 5.11 11.41
N THR A 182 1.30 5.62 12.61
CA THR A 182 2.43 5.19 13.44
C THR A 182 2.51 3.67 13.57
N HIS A 183 1.38 2.98 13.82
CA HIS A 183 1.34 1.53 14.00
C HIS A 183 1.79 0.74 12.76
N LEU A 184 1.65 1.31 11.57
CA LEU A 184 2.14 0.73 10.32
C LEU A 184 3.60 1.11 10.06
N ILE A 185 3.91 2.40 10.13
CA ILE A 185 5.21 2.95 9.75
C ILE A 185 6.34 2.51 10.71
N ILE A 186 6.05 2.34 12.01
CA ILE A 186 7.03 1.84 12.99
C ILE A 186 7.55 0.43 12.68
N ARG A 187 6.87 -0.30 11.80
CA ARG A 187 7.27 -1.65 11.37
C ARG A 187 8.25 -1.64 10.20
N LEU A 188 8.43 -0.51 9.52
CA LEU A 188 9.31 -0.42 8.35
C LEU A 188 10.74 -0.89 8.60
N PRO A 189 11.42 -0.57 9.72
CA PRO A 189 12.80 -1.02 9.96
C PRO A 189 12.96 -2.55 10.01
N ALA A 190 11.90 -3.28 10.39
CA ALA A 190 11.91 -4.74 10.41
C ALA A 190 11.30 -5.37 9.14
N PHE A 191 10.51 -4.59 8.40
CA PHE A 191 9.79 -5.07 7.22
C PHE A 191 10.58 -4.85 5.93
N ALA A 192 11.26 -3.72 5.79
CA ALA A 192 11.97 -3.33 4.58
C ALA A 192 13.44 -3.76 4.63
N ASP A 193 13.98 -4.18 3.48
CA ASP A 193 15.42 -4.45 3.33
C ASP A 193 16.23 -3.14 3.36
N GLN A 194 15.60 -2.04 2.89
CA GLN A 194 16.22 -0.71 2.87
C GLN A 194 15.20 0.32 3.34
N LEU A 195 15.60 1.18 4.27
CA LEU A 195 14.88 2.36 4.69
C LEU A 195 15.85 3.55 4.62
N LEU A 196 15.56 4.49 3.73
CA LEU A 196 16.39 5.66 3.47
C LEU A 196 15.67 6.95 3.87
N VAL A 197 16.47 7.94 4.27
CA VAL A 197 16.02 9.31 4.50
C VAL A 197 16.78 10.26 3.58
N ALA A 198 16.11 11.34 3.18
CA ALA A 198 16.69 12.46 2.47
C ALA A 198 16.71 13.69 3.41
N GLU A 199 17.87 14.31 3.55
CA GLU A 199 18.08 15.51 4.35
C GLU A 199 18.26 16.73 3.43
N ASP A 200 17.84 17.90 3.95
CA ASP A 200 18.03 19.18 3.27
C ASP A 200 19.53 19.43 3.02
N PRO A 201 19.91 19.89 1.82
CA PRO A 201 21.31 20.16 1.48
C PRO A 201 21.94 21.29 2.31
N THR A 202 21.13 22.11 2.99
CA THR A 202 21.65 23.15 3.92
C THR A 202 22.35 22.61 5.15
N GLY A 203 22.14 21.30 5.44
CA GLY A 203 22.83 20.61 6.54
C GLY A 203 22.25 20.88 7.94
N ASP A 204 21.05 21.47 8.03
CA ASP A 204 20.34 21.68 9.30
C ASP A 204 19.70 20.40 9.86
N GLY A 205 19.83 19.31 9.12
CA GLY A 205 19.31 17.99 9.45
C GLY A 205 17.81 17.82 9.18
N THR A 206 17.11 18.78 8.60
CA THR A 206 15.68 18.64 8.26
C THR A 206 15.46 17.51 7.25
N LEU A 207 14.52 16.58 7.55
CA LEU A 207 14.13 15.54 6.60
C LEU A 207 13.24 16.14 5.52
N THR A 208 13.64 15.95 4.27
CA THR A 208 12.89 16.35 3.09
C THR A 208 12.16 15.18 2.45
N GLY A 209 12.46 13.95 2.88
CA GLY A 209 11.79 12.75 2.40
C GLY A 209 12.27 11.49 3.10
N TYR A 210 11.56 10.41 2.87
CA TYR A 210 11.97 9.05 3.23
C TYR A 210 11.36 8.05 2.24
N ALA A 211 12.01 6.92 2.08
CA ALA A 211 11.50 5.83 1.25
C ALA A 211 11.99 4.48 1.77
N ALA A 212 11.20 3.46 1.49
CA ALA A 212 11.57 2.08 1.78
C ALA A 212 11.58 1.22 0.50
N ALA A 213 12.42 0.18 0.49
CA ALA A 213 12.35 -0.90 -0.47
C ALA A 213 12.21 -2.22 0.30
N TRP A 214 11.18 -3.00 -0.03
CA TRP A 214 10.87 -4.25 0.65
C TRP A 214 10.73 -5.41 -0.35
N PRO A 215 11.09 -6.65 0.06
CA PRO A 215 11.11 -7.80 -0.83
C PRO A 215 9.70 -8.28 -1.15
N ASN A 216 9.42 -8.53 -2.42
CA ASN A 216 8.16 -9.10 -2.87
C ASN A 216 8.41 -10.07 -4.03
N MET A 217 8.45 -11.36 -3.74
CA MET A 217 8.75 -12.40 -4.71
C MET A 217 10.09 -12.15 -5.41
N ASP A 218 10.06 -11.88 -6.70
CA ASP A 218 11.21 -11.62 -7.57
C ASP A 218 11.59 -10.13 -7.67
N THR A 219 10.87 -9.23 -6.97
CA THR A 219 11.06 -7.79 -7.04
C THR A 219 11.39 -7.17 -5.69
N HIS A 220 11.91 -5.95 -5.69
CA HIS A 220 11.81 -5.02 -4.58
C HIS A 220 10.72 -3.98 -4.86
N VAL A 221 9.79 -3.85 -3.94
CA VAL A 221 8.75 -2.81 -4.01
C VAL A 221 9.27 -1.54 -3.35
N ILE A 222 9.26 -0.43 -4.09
CA ILE A 222 9.51 0.90 -3.53
C ILE A 222 8.19 1.45 -3.01
N GLY A 223 8.13 1.64 -1.70
CA GLY A 223 7.00 2.19 -0.97
C GLY A 223 7.17 1.99 0.55
N PRO A 224 6.76 3.00 1.38
CA PRO A 224 6.28 4.32 0.98
C PRO A 224 7.37 5.16 0.33
N LEU A 225 6.98 6.13 -0.50
CA LEU A 225 7.86 7.16 -1.01
C LEU A 225 7.24 8.53 -0.69
N VAL A 226 7.82 9.21 0.25
CA VAL A 226 7.46 10.57 0.68
C VAL A 226 8.66 11.47 0.38
N ALA A 227 8.42 12.55 -0.37
CA ALA A 227 9.48 13.47 -0.77
C ALA A 227 8.92 14.89 -0.95
N ARG A 228 9.69 15.90 -0.56
CA ARG A 228 9.34 17.31 -0.71
C ARG A 228 9.09 17.72 -2.17
N ASP A 229 9.90 17.15 -3.08
CA ASP A 229 9.93 17.48 -4.50
C ASP A 229 10.41 16.27 -5.33
N ILE A 230 10.35 16.42 -6.65
CA ILE A 230 10.74 15.38 -7.61
C ILE A 230 12.21 15.00 -7.51
N ASP A 231 13.10 15.96 -7.25
CA ASP A 231 14.54 15.69 -7.16
C ASP A 231 14.86 14.85 -5.93
N THR A 232 14.17 15.10 -4.81
CA THR A 232 14.24 14.26 -3.61
C THR A 232 13.69 12.86 -3.88
N ALA A 233 12.56 12.74 -4.59
CA ALA A 233 11.98 11.44 -4.94
C ALA A 233 12.92 10.64 -5.85
N ARG A 234 13.49 11.24 -6.89
CA ARG A 234 14.47 10.62 -7.79
C ARG A 234 15.73 10.17 -7.06
N SER A 235 16.25 11.01 -6.15
CA SER A 235 17.44 10.69 -5.36
C SER A 235 17.22 9.48 -4.45
N LEU A 236 16.04 9.41 -3.78
CA LEU A 236 15.67 8.26 -2.95
C LEU A 236 15.51 6.98 -3.78
N ILE A 237 14.80 7.03 -4.91
CA ILE A 237 14.64 5.87 -5.80
C ILE A 237 15.98 5.39 -6.32
N THR A 238 16.84 6.30 -6.78
CA THR A 238 18.17 5.94 -7.30
C THR A 238 19.02 5.25 -6.25
N ALA A 239 19.03 5.76 -5.01
CA ALA A 239 19.76 5.16 -3.91
C ALA A 239 19.21 3.78 -3.51
N LEU A 240 17.86 3.61 -3.48
CA LEU A 240 17.23 2.31 -3.25
C LEU A 240 17.59 1.30 -4.36
N ALA A 241 17.58 1.75 -5.62
CA ALA A 241 17.92 0.91 -6.77
C ALA A 241 19.36 0.42 -6.74
N GLN A 242 20.30 1.23 -6.24
CA GLN A 242 21.71 0.84 -6.07
C GLN A 242 21.92 -0.24 -5.01
N GLY A 243 21.00 -0.36 -4.07
CA GLY A 243 21.04 -1.35 -2.98
C GLY A 243 20.43 -2.71 -3.34
N THR A 244 20.03 -2.95 -4.61
CA THR A 244 19.46 -4.22 -5.05
C THR A 244 19.79 -4.52 -6.49
N ASP A 245 19.91 -5.81 -6.83
CA ASP A 245 20.01 -6.35 -8.18
C ASP A 245 18.66 -6.86 -8.72
N ARG A 246 17.61 -6.82 -7.90
CA ARG A 246 16.26 -7.25 -8.29
C ARG A 246 15.53 -6.18 -9.11
N PRO A 247 14.61 -6.57 -10.01
CA PRO A 247 13.70 -5.62 -10.62
C PRO A 247 12.93 -4.83 -9.56
N LEU A 248 12.70 -3.55 -9.83
CA LEU A 248 11.89 -2.69 -8.97
C LEU A 248 10.43 -2.75 -9.37
N ARG A 249 9.56 -2.57 -8.39
CA ARG A 249 8.13 -2.30 -8.57
C ARG A 249 7.75 -1.10 -7.72
N THR A 250 6.87 -0.24 -8.23
CA THR A 250 6.29 0.87 -7.47
C THR A 250 4.89 1.20 -8.00
N ASP A 251 4.04 1.73 -7.14
CA ASP A 251 2.70 2.17 -7.48
C ASP A 251 2.65 3.69 -7.32
N VAL A 252 2.62 4.45 -8.42
CA VAL A 252 2.73 5.92 -8.42
C VAL A 252 1.39 6.54 -8.77
N ASP A 253 0.98 7.58 -8.02
CA ASP A 253 -0.20 8.38 -8.36
C ASP A 253 -0.01 9.01 -9.74
N VAL A 254 -1.01 8.87 -10.61
CA VAL A 254 -0.92 9.36 -12.01
C VAL A 254 -0.75 10.88 -12.12
N ARG A 255 -1.02 11.65 -11.05
CA ARG A 255 -0.75 13.09 -10.99
C ARG A 255 0.74 13.43 -10.99
N HIS A 256 1.61 12.48 -10.67
CA HIS A 256 3.06 12.64 -10.73
C HIS A 256 3.62 12.26 -12.11
N GLU A 257 3.12 12.90 -13.17
CA GLU A 257 3.45 12.58 -14.56
C GLU A 257 4.96 12.62 -14.85
N GLU A 258 5.67 13.59 -14.26
CA GLU A 258 7.10 13.74 -14.45
C GLU A 258 7.89 12.54 -13.85
N LEU A 259 7.49 12.06 -12.66
CA LEU A 259 8.11 10.88 -12.08
C LEU A 259 7.81 9.62 -12.89
N LEU A 260 6.58 9.47 -13.36
CA LEU A 260 6.16 8.34 -14.20
C LEU A 260 6.98 8.30 -15.50
N GLY A 261 7.13 9.43 -16.18
CA GLY A 261 7.97 9.54 -17.38
C GLY A 261 9.42 9.16 -17.08
N TRP A 262 10.00 9.72 -16.03
CA TRP A 262 11.36 9.44 -15.62
C TRP A 262 11.60 7.96 -15.28
N LEU A 263 10.67 7.30 -14.59
CA LEU A 263 10.76 5.87 -14.28
C LEU A 263 10.71 5.00 -15.54
N LYS A 264 9.86 5.36 -16.50
CA LYS A 264 9.75 4.66 -17.79
C LYS A 264 11.05 4.80 -18.62
N ASP A 265 11.63 5.99 -18.66
CA ASP A 265 12.91 6.23 -19.31
C ASP A 265 14.06 5.43 -18.65
N ARG A 266 13.90 5.08 -17.36
CA ARG A 266 14.82 4.25 -16.56
C ARG A 266 14.55 2.75 -16.63
N GLY A 267 13.61 2.31 -17.45
CA GLY A 267 13.36 0.89 -17.73
C GLY A 267 12.30 0.23 -16.87
N LEU A 268 11.43 1.01 -16.23
CA LEU A 268 10.22 0.46 -15.62
C LEU A 268 9.04 0.61 -16.58
N ASP A 269 8.35 -0.48 -16.86
CA ASP A 269 7.18 -0.49 -17.73
C ASP A 269 5.88 -0.46 -16.90
N SER A 270 4.85 0.18 -17.44
CA SER A 270 3.50 0.14 -16.88
C SER A 270 2.91 -1.26 -17.01
N ILE A 271 2.52 -1.86 -15.90
CA ILE A 271 1.95 -3.21 -15.90
C ILE A 271 0.49 -3.28 -15.46
N ALA A 272 0.02 -2.31 -14.70
CA ALA A 272 -1.36 -2.24 -14.24
C ALA A 272 -1.76 -0.83 -13.79
N PHE A 273 -3.06 -0.63 -13.66
CA PHE A 273 -3.64 0.56 -13.03
C PHE A 273 -4.68 0.16 -12.00
N ASN A 274 -4.70 0.88 -10.89
CA ASN A 274 -5.70 0.76 -9.85
C ASN A 274 -6.43 2.09 -9.66
N ALA A 275 -7.75 2.07 -9.56
CA ALA A 275 -8.50 3.25 -9.17
C ALA A 275 -8.31 3.48 -7.66
N VAL A 276 -7.96 4.68 -7.26
CA VAL A 276 -8.05 5.12 -5.86
C VAL A 276 -9.49 5.50 -5.60
N MET A 277 -10.13 4.82 -4.66
CA MET A 277 -11.54 5.04 -4.36
C MET A 277 -11.72 5.39 -2.89
N THR A 278 -12.68 6.27 -2.61
CA THR A 278 -13.01 6.70 -1.25
C THR A 278 -14.51 6.60 -0.99
N ARG A 279 -14.89 6.39 0.28
CA ARG A 279 -16.27 6.43 0.76
C ARG A 279 -16.32 7.28 2.02
N GLY A 280 -17.27 8.22 2.09
CA GLY A 280 -17.44 9.11 3.23
C GLY A 280 -16.51 10.33 3.27
N ILE A 281 -15.60 10.46 2.31
CA ILE A 281 -14.73 11.65 2.10
C ILE A 281 -14.56 11.91 0.61
N PRO A 282 -14.37 13.18 0.19
CA PRO A 282 -14.22 13.54 -1.24
C PRO A 282 -12.86 13.17 -1.83
N GLY A 283 -11.90 12.75 -1.01
CA GLY A 283 -10.55 12.36 -1.42
C GLY A 283 -9.69 12.04 -0.21
N LEU A 284 -8.51 11.49 -0.44
CA LEU A 284 -7.55 11.19 0.63
C LEU A 284 -7.07 12.47 1.30
N PRO A 285 -6.93 12.50 2.64
CA PRO A 285 -6.37 13.64 3.35
C PRO A 285 -4.89 13.83 3.07
N GLY A 286 -4.32 14.91 3.59
CA GLY A 286 -2.89 15.21 3.53
C GLY A 286 -2.43 15.89 2.24
N ASP A 287 -1.14 15.86 2.01
CA ASP A 287 -0.46 16.53 0.90
C ASP A 287 -0.04 15.52 -0.18
N TRP A 288 -0.89 15.35 -1.19
CA TRP A 288 -0.62 14.42 -2.29
C TRP A 288 0.62 14.82 -3.09
N THR A 289 1.02 16.11 -3.12
CA THR A 289 2.19 16.56 -3.88
C THR A 289 3.50 16.02 -3.33
N ARG A 290 3.49 15.60 -2.07
CA ARG A 290 4.64 15.00 -1.36
C ARG A 290 4.49 13.50 -1.14
N ARG A 291 3.33 12.91 -1.47
CA ARG A 291 3.02 11.49 -1.38
C ARG A 291 3.12 10.84 -2.76
N TRP A 292 4.26 10.28 -3.09
CA TRP A 292 4.59 9.76 -4.42
C TRP A 292 4.16 8.33 -4.65
N ALA A 293 4.39 7.46 -3.66
CA ALA A 293 3.95 6.07 -3.70
C ALA A 293 3.51 5.59 -2.31
N PRO A 294 2.43 4.78 -2.21
CA PRO A 294 2.03 4.17 -0.95
C PRO A 294 3.03 3.09 -0.52
N LEU A 295 2.98 2.69 0.75
CA LEU A 295 3.69 1.49 1.22
C LEU A 295 3.27 0.26 0.40
N THR A 296 2.00 0.09 0.23
CA THR A 296 1.34 -0.87 -0.66
C THR A 296 -0.07 -0.38 -0.98
N VAL A 297 -0.57 -0.67 -2.16
CA VAL A 297 -1.97 -0.36 -2.55
C VAL A 297 -3.02 -1.02 -1.63
N ALA A 298 -2.62 -1.99 -0.83
CA ALA A 298 -3.50 -2.65 0.14
C ALA A 298 -3.64 -1.89 1.47
N ALA A 299 -2.78 -0.89 1.72
CA ALA A 299 -2.78 -0.08 2.94
C ALA A 299 -2.77 1.44 2.67
N GLY A 300 -2.89 1.86 1.42
CA GLY A 300 -2.98 3.28 1.03
C GLY A 300 -1.69 4.06 1.07
#